data_d7706de60bb2430519bee4b781998d82
#
_entry.id   d7706de60bb2430519bee4b781998d82
#
_cell.length_a   1.000
_cell.length_b   1.000
_cell.length_c   1.000
_cell.angle_alpha   90.00
_cell.angle_beta   90.00
_cell.angle_gamma   90.00
#
_symmetry.space_group_name_H-M   'P 1'
#
loop_
_entity.id
_entity.type
_entity.pdbx_description
1 polymer ?
#
loop_
_entity_poly.entity_id
_entity_poly.type
_entity_poly.pdbx_seq_one_letter_code
_entity_poly.pdbx_strand_id
1 'polypeptide(L)'
;MVNDYVNDFNEENNSSIPGLIELSPNTVDKGTEKKEIKTNDEPSSLTSNKNGWEEDLLNQYRSENKKKENKLIITKIQAQKAKGRYNIFVNDEYAFAVDDNLLVNYRLMKGMELTKEEIEELREKGEMSKAYQAALNYLNFKMRTEKEVRDHLKKKEYQSVDSVIEKLKNHRFINDREYAISFVRTNYILKNDGPRKIEQALYKKGINKNDILEGLEEYKMDQQKENALALAEKTLNRQRNKSSREVIQKVREQLMLNGFSSEIISEVMEEIDTELSVDEEYESLEKQGEKAWTRYSRKSKNRDLIQKTKAFLYSKGYPKELIERFITEKEEDM
;
A
#
# COMPACT_ATOMS: atom_id res chain seq x y z
N MET A 1 13.91 -18.20 27.82
CA MET A 1 13.53 -19.53 27.34
C MET A 1 12.42 -19.34 26.33
N VAL A 2 12.77 -19.03 25.12
CA VAL A 2 12.01 -19.24 23.87
C VAL A 2 12.97 -18.81 22.74
N ASN A 3 13.80 -19.71 22.36
CA ASN A 3 14.50 -19.77 21.09
C ASN A 3 14.66 -21.25 20.84
N ASP A 4 14.07 -21.71 19.76
CA ASP A 4 14.38 -22.96 19.07
C ASP A 4 13.14 -23.41 18.30
N TYR A 5 13.02 -22.93 17.06
CA TYR A 5 12.27 -23.60 15.97
C TYR A 5 12.53 -22.81 14.67
N VAL A 6 13.77 -22.90 14.20
CA VAL A 6 14.12 -22.68 12.78
C VAL A 6 15.33 -23.57 12.51
N ASN A 7 15.07 -24.64 11.82
CA ASN A 7 15.97 -25.43 10.96
C ASN A 7 15.54 -26.90 11.04
N ASP A 8 14.87 -27.32 9.97
CA ASP A 8 14.96 -28.67 9.43
C ASP A 8 13.93 -28.80 8.30
N PHE A 9 14.33 -28.46 7.11
CA PHE A 9 13.75 -28.99 5.85
C PHE A 9 14.72 -28.63 4.70
N ASN A 10 15.86 -29.27 4.73
CA ASN A 10 16.67 -29.52 3.55
C ASN A 10 17.13 -30.97 3.67
N GLU A 11 16.70 -31.75 2.73
CA GLU A 11 17.36 -32.86 2.09
C GLU A 11 16.36 -33.95 1.66
N GLU A 12 16.66 -34.45 0.43
CA GLU A 12 16.09 -35.66 -0.17
C GLU A 12 14.73 -35.55 -0.88
N ASN A 13 14.79 -35.21 -2.21
CA ASN A 13 14.28 -36.19 -3.19
C ASN A 13 14.80 -35.84 -4.60
N ASN A 14 15.94 -36.42 -4.90
CA ASN A 14 16.50 -36.50 -6.25
C ASN A 14 15.93 -37.78 -6.88
N SER A 15 14.82 -37.70 -7.62
CA SER A 15 14.35 -38.78 -8.47
C SER A 15 14.45 -38.34 -9.93
N SER A 16 15.46 -38.89 -10.57
CA SER A 16 15.76 -38.79 -11.97
C SER A 16 14.60 -39.26 -12.83
N ILE A 17 14.13 -38.41 -13.73
CA ILE A 17 13.27 -38.79 -14.85
C ILE A 17 14.20 -39.11 -16.04
N PRO A 18 14.16 -40.31 -16.61
CA PRO A 18 14.97 -40.64 -17.79
C PRO A 18 14.24 -40.20 -19.06
N GLY A 19 14.94 -39.46 -19.93
CA GLY A 19 14.50 -39.21 -21.29
C GLY A 19 14.62 -37.77 -21.81
N LEU A 20 15.70 -37.07 -21.52
CA LEU A 20 16.07 -35.85 -22.25
C LEU A 20 17.31 -36.12 -23.09
N ILE A 21 17.12 -36.20 -24.40
CA ILE A 21 18.19 -36.22 -25.40
C ILE A 21 18.79 -34.82 -25.44
N GLU A 22 20.02 -34.70 -25.00
CA GLU A 22 20.88 -33.52 -25.23
C GLU A 22 21.20 -33.42 -26.70
N LEU A 23 20.84 -32.32 -27.35
CA LEU A 23 21.41 -31.91 -28.63
C LEU A 23 22.35 -30.75 -28.39
N SER A 24 23.63 -31.06 -28.48
CA SER A 24 24.75 -30.10 -28.48
C SER A 24 24.75 -29.22 -29.74
N PRO A 25 25.28 -27.99 -29.65
CA PRO A 25 25.36 -27.07 -30.78
C PRO A 25 26.56 -27.38 -31.65
N ASN A 26 26.38 -27.59 -32.94
CA ASN A 26 27.48 -27.60 -33.91
C ASN A 26 27.31 -26.52 -34.94
N THR A 27 28.27 -25.61 -34.86
CA THR A 27 29.11 -25.00 -35.91
C THR A 27 28.48 -24.54 -37.22
N VAL A 28 28.61 -23.26 -37.38
CA VAL A 28 28.72 -22.44 -38.60
C VAL A 28 29.51 -23.13 -39.71
N ASP A 29 29.01 -23.12 -40.94
CA ASP A 29 29.85 -22.97 -42.11
C ASP A 29 29.25 -21.93 -43.09
N LYS A 30 30.20 -21.14 -43.61
CA LYS A 30 30.02 -20.04 -44.54
C LYS A 30 30.11 -20.54 -45.97
N GLY A 31 29.35 -19.94 -46.86
CA GLY A 31 29.74 -19.73 -48.24
C GLY A 31 28.86 -20.47 -49.26
N THR A 32 28.19 -19.74 -50.04
CA THR A 32 28.47 -19.59 -51.48
C THR A 32 27.32 -18.94 -52.25
N GLU A 33 27.65 -17.84 -52.80
CA GLU A 33 27.41 -17.34 -54.17
C GLU A 33 25.98 -17.23 -54.72
N LYS A 34 25.62 -15.98 -54.95
CA LYS A 34 24.63 -15.51 -55.88
C LYS A 34 24.95 -15.96 -57.33
N LYS A 35 24.01 -16.53 -58.01
CA LYS A 35 23.95 -16.51 -59.47
C LYS A 35 22.65 -15.92 -59.95
N GLU A 36 22.73 -14.71 -60.45
CA GLU A 36 21.74 -14.11 -61.35
C GLU A 36 21.71 -14.88 -62.65
N ILE A 37 20.56 -15.35 -63.05
CA ILE A 37 20.31 -15.79 -64.43
C ILE A 37 19.22 -14.84 -65.02
N LYS A 38 19.71 -13.92 -65.83
CA LYS A 38 18.90 -13.20 -66.81
C LYS A 38 18.67 -14.11 -67.98
N THR A 39 17.42 -14.38 -68.36
CA THR A 39 17.06 -14.77 -69.71
C THR A 39 15.83 -13.99 -70.11
N ASN A 40 16.07 -13.01 -70.95
CA ASN A 40 15.08 -12.50 -71.94
C ASN A 40 14.88 -13.58 -72.96
N ASP A 41 13.64 -13.92 -73.19
CA ASP A 41 13.16 -14.29 -74.49
C ASP A 41 11.63 -14.38 -74.46
N GLU A 42 10.97 -13.42 -75.10
CA GLU A 42 9.58 -13.61 -75.55
C GLU A 42 9.55 -14.54 -76.75
N PRO A 43 8.57 -15.40 -76.82
CA PRO A 43 7.97 -15.67 -78.08
C PRO A 43 6.44 -15.44 -78.10
N SER A 44 6.07 -14.74 -79.14
CA SER A 44 4.76 -14.48 -79.65
C SER A 44 3.80 -15.67 -79.72
N SER A 45 2.51 -15.32 -79.45
CA SER A 45 1.28 -15.89 -79.99
C SER A 45 1.16 -17.41 -80.15
N LEU A 46 0.39 -18.02 -79.25
CA LEU A 46 -0.52 -19.13 -79.59
C LEU A 46 -1.79 -19.03 -78.72
N THR A 47 -2.85 -18.65 -79.36
CA THR A 47 -4.24 -18.82 -78.90
C THR A 47 -4.54 -20.30 -78.82
N SER A 48 -5.03 -20.75 -77.66
CA SER A 48 -6.27 -21.49 -77.49
C SER A 48 -6.27 -22.45 -76.32
N ASN A 49 -7.40 -22.52 -75.70
CA ASN A 49 -7.88 -23.54 -74.78
C ASN A 49 -7.15 -23.62 -73.42
N LYS A 50 -7.40 -22.64 -72.56
CA LYS A 50 -7.22 -22.84 -71.13
C LYS A 50 -8.27 -23.83 -70.64
N ASN A 51 -7.84 -25.05 -70.39
CA ASN A 51 -8.65 -26.10 -69.79
C ASN A 51 -9.12 -25.63 -68.38
N GLY A 52 -10.44 -25.54 -68.20
CA GLY A 52 -11.08 -25.07 -66.95
C GLY A 52 -10.60 -25.79 -65.66
N TRP A 53 -9.98 -26.98 -65.82
CA TRP A 53 -9.43 -27.74 -64.75
C TRP A 53 -8.15 -27.08 -64.12
N GLU A 54 -7.36 -26.33 -64.86
CA GLU A 54 -6.19 -25.60 -64.31
C GLU A 54 -6.63 -24.40 -63.51
N GLU A 55 -7.66 -23.68 -63.94
CA GLU A 55 -8.23 -22.56 -63.13
C GLU A 55 -8.93 -23.07 -61.88
N ASP A 56 -9.62 -24.22 -61.98
CA ASP A 56 -10.22 -24.83 -60.78
C ASP A 56 -9.18 -25.35 -59.81
N LEU A 57 -8.08 -25.95 -60.28
CA LEU A 57 -6.95 -26.37 -59.44
C LEU A 57 -6.25 -25.17 -58.81
N LEU A 58 -6.01 -24.09 -59.54
CA LEU A 58 -5.44 -22.84 -58.99
C LEU A 58 -6.38 -22.16 -58.01
N ASN A 59 -7.67 -22.17 -58.24
CA ASN A 59 -8.67 -21.63 -57.31
C ASN A 59 -8.80 -22.51 -56.07
N GLN A 60 -8.72 -23.83 -56.20
CA GLN A 60 -8.69 -24.75 -55.08
C GLN A 60 -7.41 -24.56 -54.26
N TYR A 61 -6.25 -24.46 -54.90
CA TYR A 61 -4.96 -24.17 -54.23
C TYR A 61 -4.92 -22.80 -53.55
N ARG A 62 -5.50 -21.77 -54.17
CA ARG A 62 -5.68 -20.44 -53.60
C ARG A 62 -6.67 -20.45 -52.41
N SER A 63 -7.75 -21.23 -52.49
CA SER A 63 -8.73 -21.37 -51.42
C SER A 63 -8.18 -22.16 -50.24
N GLU A 64 -7.39 -23.20 -50.50
CA GLU A 64 -6.70 -23.99 -49.48
C GLU A 64 -5.56 -23.18 -48.77
N ASN A 65 -4.82 -22.39 -49.56
CA ASN A 65 -3.82 -21.49 -48.99
C ASN A 65 -4.46 -20.33 -48.22
N LYS A 66 -5.57 -19.73 -48.69
CA LYS A 66 -6.35 -18.77 -47.93
C LYS A 66 -6.95 -19.35 -46.64
N LYS A 67 -7.35 -20.63 -46.66
CA LYS A 67 -7.78 -21.35 -45.43
C LYS A 67 -6.61 -21.64 -44.52
N LYS A 68 -5.39 -21.90 -45.02
CA LYS A 68 -4.17 -22.06 -44.21
C LYS A 68 -3.67 -20.72 -43.61
N GLU A 69 -3.80 -19.62 -44.35
CA GLU A 69 -3.41 -18.27 -43.87
C GLU A 69 -4.33 -17.75 -42.76
N ASN A 70 -5.53 -18.32 -42.57
CA ASN A 70 -6.48 -17.90 -41.53
C ASN A 70 -6.45 -18.77 -40.27
N LYS A 71 -5.61 -19.81 -40.21
CA LYS A 71 -5.50 -20.65 -39.05
C LYS A 71 -4.51 -20.02 -38.04
N LEU A 72 -4.98 -19.76 -36.83
CA LEU A 72 -4.18 -19.24 -35.73
C LEU A 72 -3.60 -20.45 -34.97
N ILE A 73 -2.33 -20.76 -35.19
CA ILE A 73 -1.69 -21.96 -34.65
C ILE A 73 -0.62 -21.54 -33.62
N ILE A 74 -0.59 -22.19 -32.48
CA ILE A 74 0.49 -22.01 -31.49
C ILE A 74 1.78 -22.56 -32.06
N THR A 75 2.71 -21.67 -32.41
CA THR A 75 4.01 -22.05 -33.01
C THR A 75 5.08 -22.25 -31.95
N LYS A 76 5.00 -21.50 -30.81
CA LYS A 76 6.00 -21.55 -29.73
C LYS A 76 5.37 -21.28 -28.39
N ILE A 77 5.84 -22.01 -27.37
CA ILE A 77 5.58 -21.74 -25.93
C ILE A 77 6.94 -21.50 -25.28
N GLN A 78 7.14 -20.34 -24.70
CA GLN A 78 8.43 -19.94 -24.11
C GLN A 78 8.26 -19.54 -22.65
N ALA A 79 8.99 -20.22 -21.75
CA ALA A 79 9.05 -19.85 -20.35
C ALA A 79 9.61 -18.43 -20.17
N GLN A 80 9.01 -17.67 -19.28
CA GLN A 80 9.50 -16.35 -18.85
C GLN A 80 10.58 -16.50 -17.76
N LYS A 81 11.29 -15.41 -17.45
CA LYS A 81 12.22 -15.38 -16.30
C LYS A 81 11.49 -15.62 -14.96
N ALA A 82 10.25 -15.18 -14.86
CA ALA A 82 9.38 -15.48 -13.71
C ALA A 82 8.93 -16.93 -13.79
N LYS A 83 9.17 -17.72 -12.74
CA LYS A 83 8.71 -19.12 -12.67
C LYS A 83 7.20 -19.21 -12.85
N GLY A 84 6.75 -20.23 -13.58
CA GLY A 84 5.35 -20.54 -13.79
C GLY A 84 4.62 -19.60 -14.74
N ARG A 85 5.33 -18.89 -15.61
CA ARG A 85 4.73 -18.06 -16.66
C ARG A 85 5.35 -18.32 -18.03
N TYR A 86 4.49 -18.31 -19.05
CA TYR A 86 4.84 -18.67 -20.43
C TYR A 86 4.31 -17.63 -21.40
N ASN A 87 5.13 -17.28 -22.39
CA ASN A 87 4.72 -16.53 -23.56
C ASN A 87 4.23 -17.49 -24.63
N ILE A 88 3.07 -17.23 -25.17
CA ILE A 88 2.46 -17.98 -26.26
C ILE A 88 2.62 -17.18 -27.55
N PHE A 89 3.17 -17.84 -28.55
CA PHE A 89 3.33 -17.31 -29.91
C PHE A 89 2.37 -18.03 -30.85
N VAL A 90 1.63 -17.26 -31.60
CA VAL A 90 0.69 -17.73 -32.61
C VAL A 90 1.18 -17.23 -33.97
N ASN A 91 1.37 -18.13 -34.93
CA ASN A 91 1.93 -17.82 -36.24
C ASN A 91 3.25 -17.03 -36.17
N ASP A 92 4.13 -17.43 -35.23
CA ASP A 92 5.43 -16.82 -34.89
C ASP A 92 5.40 -15.41 -34.29
N GLU A 93 4.22 -14.85 -34.10
CA GLU A 93 4.05 -13.57 -33.40
C GLU A 93 3.63 -13.78 -31.94
N TYR A 94 4.11 -12.89 -31.05
CA TYR A 94 3.67 -12.91 -29.64
C TYR A 94 2.16 -12.60 -29.56
N ALA A 95 1.40 -13.52 -28.95
CA ALA A 95 -0.04 -13.36 -28.79
C ALA A 95 -0.45 -12.97 -27.37
N PHE A 96 -0.03 -13.74 -26.36
CA PHE A 96 -0.38 -13.52 -24.95
C PHE A 96 0.56 -14.28 -24.01
N ALA A 97 0.39 -14.05 -22.70
CA ALA A 97 1.12 -14.78 -21.67
C ALA A 97 0.17 -15.43 -20.67
N VAL A 98 0.48 -16.65 -20.25
CA VAL A 98 -0.31 -17.45 -19.31
C VAL A 98 0.54 -17.95 -18.14
N ASP A 99 -0.10 -18.39 -17.06
CA ASP A 99 0.53 -19.15 -16.00
C ASP A 99 0.42 -20.66 -16.20
N ASP A 100 1.06 -21.44 -15.31
CA ASP A 100 1.00 -22.91 -15.30
C ASP A 100 -0.44 -23.43 -15.30
N ASN A 101 -1.33 -22.80 -14.50
CA ASN A 101 -2.70 -23.26 -14.37
C ASN A 101 -3.47 -23.09 -15.67
N LEU A 102 -3.34 -21.94 -16.33
CA LEU A 102 -3.98 -21.70 -17.63
C LEU A 102 -3.38 -22.60 -18.70
N LEU A 103 -2.07 -22.80 -18.70
CA LEU A 103 -1.40 -23.70 -19.65
C LEU A 103 -1.96 -25.13 -19.57
N VAL A 104 -2.11 -25.65 -18.33
CA VAL A 104 -2.62 -27.00 -18.09
C VAL A 104 -4.12 -27.11 -18.33
N ASN A 105 -4.91 -26.17 -17.79
CA ASN A 105 -6.37 -26.21 -17.87
C ASN A 105 -6.88 -26.15 -19.32
N TYR A 106 -6.23 -25.31 -20.13
CA TYR A 106 -6.55 -25.18 -21.57
C TYR A 106 -5.76 -26.13 -22.46
N ARG A 107 -4.90 -26.99 -21.88
CA ARG A 107 -4.04 -27.94 -22.55
C ARG A 107 -3.27 -27.32 -23.73
N LEU A 108 -2.78 -26.08 -23.52
CA LEU A 108 -2.07 -25.33 -24.54
C LEU A 108 -0.80 -26.06 -24.95
N MET A 109 -0.67 -26.41 -26.24
CA MET A 109 0.51 -27.06 -26.77
C MET A 109 0.86 -26.54 -28.17
N LYS A 110 2.11 -26.72 -28.55
CA LYS A 110 2.58 -26.39 -29.91
C LYS A 110 1.78 -27.16 -30.96
N GLY A 111 1.32 -26.49 -32.00
CA GLY A 111 0.50 -27.06 -33.07
C GLY A 111 -1.01 -26.97 -32.83
N MET A 112 -1.44 -26.51 -31.65
CA MET A 112 -2.86 -26.29 -31.35
C MET A 112 -3.40 -25.10 -32.15
N GLU A 113 -4.57 -25.30 -32.79
CA GLU A 113 -5.33 -24.25 -33.48
C GLU A 113 -6.19 -23.51 -32.46
N LEU A 114 -6.21 -22.19 -32.52
CA LEU A 114 -7.03 -21.32 -31.69
C LEU A 114 -7.91 -20.43 -32.56
N THR A 115 -9.08 -20.07 -32.06
CA THR A 115 -9.91 -19.01 -32.64
C THR A 115 -9.46 -17.63 -32.11
N LYS A 116 -9.88 -16.56 -32.73
CA LYS A 116 -9.61 -15.19 -32.26
C LYS A 116 -10.22 -14.94 -30.91
N GLU A 117 -11.42 -15.48 -30.70
CA GLU A 117 -12.17 -15.37 -29.45
C GLU A 117 -11.42 -16.08 -28.30
N GLU A 118 -10.89 -17.28 -28.54
CA GLU A 118 -10.10 -18.02 -27.54
C GLU A 118 -8.78 -17.31 -27.23
N ILE A 119 -8.13 -16.69 -28.19
CA ILE A 119 -6.92 -15.89 -27.95
C ILE A 119 -7.22 -14.69 -27.04
N GLU A 120 -8.33 -13.97 -27.28
CA GLU A 120 -8.71 -12.83 -26.47
C GLU A 120 -9.10 -13.26 -25.06
N GLU A 121 -9.88 -14.33 -24.92
CA GLU A 121 -10.22 -14.91 -23.62
C GLU A 121 -8.96 -15.32 -22.83
N LEU A 122 -8.02 -16.00 -23.49
CA LEU A 122 -6.76 -16.42 -22.85
C LEU A 122 -5.86 -15.23 -22.49
N ARG A 123 -5.89 -14.16 -23.30
CA ARG A 123 -5.19 -12.92 -23.02
C ARG A 123 -5.74 -12.25 -21.76
N GLU A 124 -7.06 -12.09 -21.67
CA GLU A 124 -7.72 -11.50 -20.49
C GLU A 124 -7.47 -12.33 -19.24
N LYS A 125 -7.60 -13.65 -19.31
CA LYS A 125 -7.30 -14.56 -18.19
C LYS A 125 -5.83 -14.52 -17.78
N GLY A 126 -4.93 -14.42 -18.73
CA GLY A 126 -3.49 -14.28 -18.49
C GLY A 126 -3.12 -12.96 -17.78
N GLU A 127 -3.75 -11.86 -18.20
CA GLU A 127 -3.59 -10.55 -17.55
C GLU A 127 -4.21 -10.56 -16.13
N MET A 128 -5.40 -11.14 -15.97
CA MET A 128 -6.03 -11.32 -14.66
C MET A 128 -5.15 -12.15 -13.71
N SER A 129 -4.59 -13.26 -14.18
CA SER A 129 -3.67 -14.09 -13.40
C SER A 129 -2.42 -13.33 -12.97
N LYS A 130 -1.85 -12.52 -13.85
CA LYS A 130 -0.70 -11.67 -13.56
C LYS A 130 -1.02 -10.63 -12.48
N ALA A 131 -2.19 -9.98 -12.59
CA ALA A 131 -2.66 -9.01 -11.60
C ALA A 131 -2.92 -9.67 -10.24
N TYR A 132 -3.52 -10.87 -10.24
CA TYR A 132 -3.77 -11.66 -9.04
C TYR A 132 -2.47 -12.04 -8.32
N GLN A 133 -1.46 -12.52 -9.04
CA GLN A 133 -0.15 -12.83 -8.47
C GLN A 133 0.56 -11.57 -7.92
N ALA A 134 0.44 -10.44 -8.60
CA ALA A 134 0.98 -9.17 -8.10
C ALA A 134 0.30 -8.72 -6.81
N ALA A 135 -1.01 -8.95 -6.67
CA ALA A 135 -1.76 -8.67 -5.45
C ALA A 135 -1.35 -9.61 -4.31
N LEU A 136 -1.21 -10.91 -4.57
CA LEU A 136 -0.72 -11.87 -3.55
C LEU A 136 0.66 -11.49 -3.05
N ASN A 137 1.58 -11.13 -3.94
CA ASN A 137 2.91 -10.68 -3.56
C ASN A 137 2.85 -9.40 -2.69
N TYR A 138 1.91 -8.49 -2.95
CA TYR A 138 1.71 -7.29 -2.15
C TYR A 138 1.12 -7.59 -0.76
N LEU A 139 0.28 -8.62 -0.65
CA LEU A 139 -0.34 -9.09 0.60
C LEU A 139 0.61 -9.91 1.48
N ASN A 140 1.62 -10.58 0.91
CA ASN A 140 2.55 -11.43 1.65
C ASN A 140 3.30 -10.71 2.78
N PHE A 141 3.51 -9.40 2.68
CA PHE A 141 4.30 -8.65 3.67
C PHE A 141 3.49 -8.21 4.89
N LYS A 142 2.18 -7.93 4.73
CA LYS A 142 1.27 -7.51 5.81
C LYS A 142 -0.17 -7.47 5.32
N MET A 143 -1.10 -7.48 6.25
CA MET A 143 -2.50 -7.22 5.96
C MET A 143 -2.69 -5.87 5.25
N ARG A 144 -3.60 -5.84 4.27
CA ARG A 144 -3.93 -4.66 3.47
C ARG A 144 -5.45 -4.56 3.32
N THR A 145 -5.95 -3.36 3.20
CA THR A 145 -7.35 -3.12 2.89
C THR A 145 -7.64 -3.36 1.40
N GLU A 146 -8.90 -3.59 1.06
CA GLU A 146 -9.34 -3.66 -0.34
C GLU A 146 -8.85 -2.44 -1.13
N LYS A 147 -9.02 -1.24 -0.57
CA LYS A 147 -8.57 0.02 -1.19
C LYS A 147 -7.06 0.02 -1.46
N GLU A 148 -6.24 -0.39 -0.49
CA GLU A 148 -4.77 -0.41 -0.66
C GLU A 148 -4.34 -1.37 -1.78
N VAL A 149 -5.00 -2.54 -1.90
CA VAL A 149 -4.73 -3.51 -2.96
C VAL A 149 -5.21 -2.98 -4.32
N ARG A 150 -6.40 -2.41 -4.36
CA ARG A 150 -6.98 -1.78 -5.55
C ARG A 150 -6.09 -0.66 -6.09
N ASP A 151 -5.65 0.23 -5.22
CA ASP A 151 -4.75 1.34 -5.56
C ASP A 151 -3.39 0.83 -6.06
N HIS A 152 -2.87 -0.24 -5.45
CA HIS A 152 -1.63 -0.88 -5.89
C HIS A 152 -1.74 -1.46 -7.30
N LEU A 153 -2.84 -2.17 -7.61
CA LEU A 153 -3.08 -2.75 -8.93
C LEU A 153 -3.30 -1.69 -10.00
N LYS A 154 -4.09 -0.65 -9.68
CA LYS A 154 -4.31 0.50 -10.58
C LYS A 154 -3.01 1.24 -10.90
N LYS A 155 -2.16 1.46 -9.90
CA LYS A 155 -0.84 2.09 -10.11
C LYS A 155 0.07 1.29 -11.04
N LYS A 156 -0.15 -0.02 -11.15
CA LYS A 156 0.56 -0.91 -12.07
C LYS A 156 -0.18 -1.10 -13.40
N GLU A 157 -1.25 -0.33 -13.63
CA GLU A 157 -2.03 -0.29 -14.89
C GLU A 157 -2.70 -1.61 -15.25
N TYR A 158 -3.00 -2.49 -14.27
CA TYR A 158 -3.77 -3.70 -14.50
C TYR A 158 -5.24 -3.37 -14.81
N GLN A 159 -5.80 -4.00 -15.87
CA GLN A 159 -7.17 -3.75 -16.32
C GLN A 159 -8.22 -4.52 -15.49
N SER A 160 -7.94 -5.77 -15.12
CA SER A 160 -8.89 -6.67 -14.45
C SER A 160 -8.94 -6.50 -12.93
N VAL A 161 -8.91 -5.24 -12.41
CA VAL A 161 -8.78 -4.99 -10.97
C VAL A 161 -9.97 -5.52 -10.19
N ASP A 162 -11.21 -5.30 -10.66
CA ASP A 162 -12.43 -5.69 -9.94
C ASP A 162 -12.54 -7.20 -9.78
N SER A 163 -12.32 -7.96 -10.87
CA SER A 163 -12.33 -9.42 -10.85
C SER A 163 -11.25 -10.01 -9.93
N VAL A 164 -10.06 -9.37 -9.88
CA VAL A 164 -8.98 -9.78 -8.99
C VAL A 164 -9.36 -9.53 -7.53
N ILE A 165 -9.92 -8.38 -7.20
CA ILE A 165 -10.38 -8.05 -5.85
C ILE A 165 -11.45 -9.03 -5.38
N GLU A 166 -12.45 -9.31 -6.22
CA GLU A 166 -13.50 -10.28 -5.91
C GLU A 166 -12.91 -11.67 -5.62
N LYS A 167 -12.00 -12.15 -6.46
CA LYS A 167 -11.30 -13.42 -6.25
C LYS A 167 -10.51 -13.46 -4.94
N LEU A 168 -9.81 -12.37 -4.60
CA LEU A 168 -9.06 -12.27 -3.34
C LEU A 168 -9.99 -12.28 -2.12
N LYS A 169 -11.15 -11.63 -2.20
CA LYS A 169 -12.18 -11.65 -1.13
C LYS A 169 -12.78 -13.05 -0.96
N ASN A 170 -13.14 -13.72 -2.06
CA ASN A 170 -13.68 -15.10 -2.04
C ASN A 170 -12.70 -16.09 -1.42
N HIS A 171 -11.41 -15.90 -1.62
CA HIS A 171 -10.36 -16.70 -0.99
C HIS A 171 -9.92 -16.16 0.39
N ARG A 172 -10.57 -15.13 0.93
CA ARG A 172 -10.29 -14.51 2.22
C ARG A 172 -8.88 -13.93 2.37
N PHE A 173 -8.22 -13.59 1.26
CA PHE A 173 -6.94 -12.88 1.29
C PHE A 173 -7.10 -11.39 1.60
N ILE A 174 -8.29 -10.83 1.36
CA ILE A 174 -8.71 -9.49 1.76
C ILE A 174 -9.94 -9.62 2.64
N ASN A 175 -9.87 -9.04 3.83
CA ASN A 175 -10.98 -8.96 4.78
C ASN A 175 -10.86 -7.63 5.54
N ASP A 176 -11.62 -6.63 5.12
CA ASP A 176 -11.58 -5.28 5.68
C ASP A 176 -12.11 -5.23 7.12
N ARG A 177 -13.05 -6.12 7.47
CA ARG A 177 -13.55 -6.27 8.84
C ARG A 177 -12.44 -6.76 9.79
N GLU A 178 -11.75 -7.84 9.44
CA GLU A 178 -10.63 -8.34 10.25
C GLU A 178 -9.46 -7.36 10.29
N TYR A 179 -9.24 -6.65 9.19
CA TYR A 179 -8.27 -5.57 9.16
C TYR A 179 -8.64 -4.48 10.19
N ALA A 180 -9.91 -4.05 10.25
CA ALA A 180 -10.37 -3.04 11.19
C ALA A 180 -10.14 -3.48 12.64
N ILE A 181 -10.55 -4.67 13.01
CA ILE A 181 -10.35 -5.25 14.36
C ILE A 181 -8.86 -5.26 14.74
N SER A 182 -8.01 -5.81 13.87
CA SER A 182 -6.56 -5.87 14.09
C SER A 182 -5.92 -4.48 14.19
N PHE A 183 -6.37 -3.54 13.36
CA PHE A 183 -5.89 -2.17 13.36
C PHE A 183 -6.27 -1.43 14.64
N VAL A 184 -7.52 -1.58 15.12
CA VAL A 184 -7.99 -1.01 16.38
C VAL A 184 -7.13 -1.53 17.54
N ARG A 185 -6.98 -2.86 17.67
CA ARG A 185 -6.17 -3.50 18.72
C ARG A 185 -4.73 -2.96 18.71
N THR A 186 -4.10 -2.94 17.54
CA THR A 186 -2.71 -2.47 17.41
C THR A 186 -2.56 -1.00 17.83
N ASN A 187 -3.52 -0.14 17.47
CA ASN A 187 -3.40 1.29 17.76
C ASN A 187 -3.68 1.61 19.23
N TYR A 188 -4.66 0.98 19.87
CA TYR A 188 -4.90 1.25 21.27
C TYR A 188 -3.83 0.61 22.20
N ILE A 189 -3.28 -0.56 21.83
CA ILE A 189 -2.24 -1.22 22.65
C ILE A 189 -0.89 -0.52 22.52
N LEU A 190 -0.48 -0.15 21.29
CA LEU A 190 0.88 0.33 21.04
C LEU A 190 1.01 1.86 21.02
N LYS A 191 -0.07 2.60 20.72
CA LYS A 191 -0.01 4.05 20.51
C LYS A 191 -0.86 4.86 21.47
N ASN A 192 -1.74 4.23 22.22
CA ASN A 192 -2.74 4.89 23.06
C ASN A 192 -3.59 5.88 22.28
N ASP A 193 -3.89 5.56 20.98
CA ASP A 193 -4.77 6.38 20.16
C ASP A 193 -6.23 6.19 20.61
N GLY A 194 -6.98 7.29 20.72
CA GLY A 194 -8.39 7.27 21.06
C GLY A 194 -9.27 6.83 19.87
N PRO A 195 -10.54 6.43 20.15
CA PRO A 195 -11.45 5.85 19.15
C PRO A 195 -11.65 6.72 17.90
N ARG A 196 -11.85 8.03 18.06
CA ARG A 196 -12.08 8.94 16.92
C ARG A 196 -10.88 9.04 15.97
N LYS A 197 -9.66 8.99 16.52
CA LYS A 197 -8.44 9.01 15.71
C LYS A 197 -8.26 7.72 14.93
N ILE A 198 -8.57 6.58 15.56
CA ILE A 198 -8.53 5.25 14.95
C ILE A 198 -9.60 5.18 13.84
N GLU A 199 -10.82 5.62 14.11
CA GLU A 199 -11.93 5.70 13.15
C GLU A 199 -11.52 6.49 11.90
N GLN A 200 -10.99 7.70 12.08
CA GLN A 200 -10.53 8.54 10.96
C GLN A 200 -9.42 7.87 10.14
N ALA A 201 -8.52 7.15 10.80
CA ALA A 201 -7.46 6.41 10.13
C ALA A 201 -8.01 5.25 9.27
N LEU A 202 -9.03 4.53 9.77
CA LEU A 202 -9.70 3.46 9.05
C LEU A 202 -10.52 3.99 7.85
N TYR A 203 -11.23 5.12 8.01
CA TYR A 203 -11.91 5.79 6.89
C TYR A 203 -10.93 6.19 5.77
N LYS A 204 -9.77 6.73 6.10
CA LYS A 204 -8.74 7.06 5.12
C LYS A 204 -8.24 5.82 4.36
N LYS A 205 -8.26 4.68 5.01
CA LYS A 205 -7.90 3.38 4.43
C LYS A 205 -9.01 2.74 3.60
N GLY A 206 -10.18 3.36 3.55
CA GLY A 206 -11.30 2.94 2.72
C GLY A 206 -12.19 1.88 3.37
N ILE A 207 -12.05 1.64 4.67
CA ILE A 207 -12.91 0.72 5.39
C ILE A 207 -14.32 1.33 5.51
N ASN A 208 -15.34 0.51 5.34
CA ASN A 208 -16.73 0.94 5.47
C ASN A 208 -17.10 1.18 6.95
N LYS A 209 -18.18 1.96 7.17
CA LYS A 209 -18.59 2.38 8.51
C LYS A 209 -18.94 1.20 9.42
N ASN A 210 -19.57 0.16 8.90
CA ASN A 210 -20.00 -0.97 9.72
C ASN A 210 -18.80 -1.76 10.25
N ASP A 211 -17.83 -2.05 9.40
CA ASP A 211 -16.59 -2.74 9.80
C ASP A 211 -15.77 -1.90 10.79
N ILE A 212 -15.77 -0.56 10.64
CA ILE A 212 -15.14 0.36 11.59
C ILE A 212 -15.82 0.30 12.96
N LEU A 213 -17.14 0.38 13.01
CA LEU A 213 -17.90 0.32 14.26
C LEU A 213 -17.66 -1.00 14.99
N GLU A 214 -17.75 -2.10 14.26
CA GLU A 214 -17.48 -3.42 14.82
C GLU A 214 -16.04 -3.56 15.32
N GLY A 215 -15.06 -3.04 14.58
CA GLY A 215 -13.68 -3.00 15.06
C GLY A 215 -13.51 -2.19 16.34
N LEU A 216 -14.21 -1.06 16.46
CA LEU A 216 -14.14 -0.18 17.64
C LEU A 216 -14.81 -0.80 18.88
N GLU A 217 -15.76 -1.75 18.74
CA GLU A 217 -16.33 -2.49 19.88
C GLU A 217 -15.27 -3.26 20.68
N GLU A 218 -14.13 -3.59 20.07
CA GLU A 218 -12.99 -4.21 20.74
C GLU A 218 -12.28 -3.26 21.73
N TYR A 219 -12.46 -1.95 21.59
CA TYR A 219 -11.84 -0.94 22.43
C TYR A 219 -12.77 -0.50 23.56
N LYS A 220 -12.81 -1.28 24.64
CA LYS A 220 -13.68 -1.08 25.79
C LYS A 220 -13.40 0.23 26.53
N MET A 221 -14.40 0.77 27.19
CA MET A 221 -14.34 2.06 27.89
C MET A 221 -13.22 2.11 28.94
N ASP A 222 -13.07 1.05 29.73
CA ASP A 222 -12.02 0.96 30.73
C ASP A 222 -10.63 1.12 30.13
N GLN A 223 -10.37 0.42 29.01
CA GLN A 223 -9.12 0.53 28.28
C GLN A 223 -8.92 1.90 27.64
N GLN A 224 -10.01 2.55 27.20
CA GLN A 224 -9.94 3.92 26.69
C GLN A 224 -9.52 4.89 27.79
N LYS A 225 -10.07 4.73 29.00
CA LYS A 225 -9.73 5.53 30.17
C LYS A 225 -8.27 5.33 30.59
N GLU A 226 -7.81 4.08 30.68
CA GLU A 226 -6.41 3.76 30.99
C GLU A 226 -5.44 4.41 30.00
N ASN A 227 -5.72 4.28 28.70
CA ASN A 227 -4.88 4.87 27.66
C ASN A 227 -4.89 6.39 27.66
N ALA A 228 -6.04 7.01 27.97
CA ALA A 228 -6.16 8.45 28.13
C ALA A 228 -5.38 8.95 29.35
N LEU A 229 -5.48 8.23 30.46
CA LEU A 229 -4.73 8.53 31.69
C LEU A 229 -3.21 8.46 31.44
N ALA A 230 -2.72 7.38 30.84
CA ALA A 230 -1.31 7.23 30.50
C ALA A 230 -0.80 8.35 29.56
N LEU A 231 -1.64 8.80 28.60
CA LEU A 231 -1.32 9.92 27.73
C LEU A 231 -1.31 11.26 28.47
N ALA A 232 -2.26 11.46 29.40
CA ALA A 232 -2.34 12.65 30.25
C ALA A 232 -1.10 12.77 31.13
N GLU A 233 -0.75 11.73 31.88
CA GLU A 233 0.46 11.68 32.72
C GLU A 233 1.74 11.94 31.91
N LYS A 234 1.88 11.30 30.76
CA LYS A 234 3.01 11.54 29.85
C LYS A 234 3.06 12.98 29.37
N THR A 235 1.92 13.62 29.19
CA THR A 235 1.83 15.01 28.77
C THR A 235 2.18 15.93 29.93
N LEU A 236 1.69 15.69 31.15
CA LEU A 236 2.04 16.39 32.37
C LEU A 236 3.55 16.39 32.58
N ASN A 237 4.17 15.24 32.58
CA ASN A 237 5.62 15.09 32.80
C ASN A 237 6.50 15.86 31.81
N ARG A 238 5.94 16.25 30.65
CA ARG A 238 6.63 17.04 29.63
C ARG A 238 6.44 18.55 29.78
N GLN A 239 5.46 18.98 30.57
CA GLN A 239 5.10 20.40 30.74
C GLN A 239 5.83 21.01 31.93
N ARG A 240 7.11 21.30 31.77
CA ARG A 240 7.91 21.99 32.83
C ARG A 240 7.89 23.52 32.61
N ASN A 241 7.91 24.28 33.68
CA ASN A 241 7.95 25.75 33.68
C ASN A 241 6.74 26.39 32.98
N LYS A 242 5.55 25.85 33.22
CA LYS A 242 4.25 26.37 32.76
C LYS A 242 3.31 26.50 33.95
N SER A 243 2.32 27.40 33.85
CA SER A 243 1.26 27.49 34.86
C SER A 243 0.38 26.23 34.84
N SER A 244 -0.20 25.90 36.01
CA SER A 244 -1.20 24.80 36.12
C SER A 244 -2.30 24.94 35.11
N ARG A 245 -2.80 26.14 34.84
CA ARG A 245 -3.83 26.41 33.83
C ARG A 245 -3.37 26.07 32.41
N GLU A 246 -2.14 26.46 32.05
CA GLU A 246 -1.59 26.13 30.70
C GLU A 246 -1.38 24.61 30.55
N VAL A 247 -0.97 23.93 31.63
CA VAL A 247 -0.77 22.49 31.70
C VAL A 247 -2.11 21.75 31.49
N ILE A 248 -3.12 22.11 32.30
CA ILE A 248 -4.49 21.56 32.20
C ILE A 248 -5.04 21.69 30.76
N GLN A 249 -4.93 22.90 30.22
CA GLN A 249 -5.37 23.14 28.84
C GLN A 249 -4.63 22.25 27.84
N LYS A 250 -3.31 22.11 28.01
CA LYS A 250 -2.46 21.32 27.13
C LYS A 250 -2.78 19.83 27.19
N VAL A 251 -3.06 19.30 28.37
CA VAL A 251 -3.48 17.91 28.53
C VAL A 251 -4.83 17.67 27.83
N ARG A 252 -5.82 18.55 28.05
CA ARG A 252 -7.13 18.46 27.36
C ARG A 252 -7.00 18.49 25.85
N GLU A 253 -6.22 19.44 25.32
CA GLU A 253 -5.95 19.53 23.90
C GLU A 253 -5.31 18.24 23.34
N GLN A 254 -4.34 17.69 24.07
CA GLN A 254 -3.64 16.49 23.64
C GLN A 254 -4.55 15.26 23.63
N LEU A 255 -5.40 15.09 24.63
CA LEU A 255 -6.39 14.01 24.68
C LEU A 255 -7.43 14.14 23.54
N MET A 256 -7.91 15.37 23.30
CA MET A 256 -8.83 15.64 22.20
C MET A 256 -8.21 15.35 20.82
N LEU A 257 -6.96 15.79 20.60
CA LEU A 257 -6.21 15.53 19.35
C LEU A 257 -5.93 14.04 19.15
N ASN A 258 -5.80 13.29 20.23
CA ASN A 258 -5.67 11.83 20.15
C ASN A 258 -7.01 11.10 20.00
N GLY A 259 -8.13 11.82 19.98
CA GLY A 259 -9.44 11.29 19.60
C GLY A 259 -10.22 10.66 20.73
N PHE A 260 -9.94 11.00 22.00
CA PHE A 260 -10.77 10.60 23.12
C PHE A 260 -12.07 11.42 23.19
N SER A 261 -13.12 10.83 23.77
CA SER A 261 -14.40 11.52 23.95
C SER A 261 -14.30 12.56 25.08
N SER A 262 -15.24 13.54 25.08
CA SER A 262 -15.31 14.54 26.16
C SER A 262 -15.60 13.94 27.52
N GLU A 263 -16.36 12.82 27.57
CA GLU A 263 -16.64 12.07 28.79
C GLU A 263 -15.35 11.50 29.40
N ILE A 264 -14.60 10.73 28.61
CA ILE A 264 -13.31 10.18 29.03
C ILE A 264 -12.34 11.30 29.45
N ILE A 265 -12.30 12.40 28.67
CA ILE A 265 -11.43 13.54 29.00
C ILE A 265 -11.83 14.14 30.36
N SER A 266 -13.12 14.30 30.64
CA SER A 266 -13.57 14.84 31.91
C SER A 266 -13.21 13.94 33.09
N GLU A 267 -13.49 12.64 32.97
CA GLU A 267 -13.12 11.65 34.00
C GLU A 267 -11.60 11.64 34.27
N VAL A 268 -10.79 11.63 33.23
CA VAL A 268 -9.32 11.66 33.38
C VAL A 268 -8.85 12.96 34.03
N MET A 269 -9.46 14.09 33.64
CA MET A 269 -9.08 15.40 34.25
C MET A 269 -9.49 15.54 35.71
N GLU A 270 -10.45 14.76 36.19
CA GLU A 270 -10.81 14.70 37.61
C GLU A 270 -9.87 13.78 38.41
N GLU A 271 -9.29 12.77 37.73
CA GLU A 271 -8.42 11.77 38.36
C GLU A 271 -6.95 12.22 38.46
N ILE A 272 -6.48 12.99 37.48
CA ILE A 272 -5.09 13.45 37.46
C ILE A 272 -4.88 14.65 38.37
N ASP A 273 -3.82 14.59 39.15
CA ASP A 273 -3.36 15.76 39.93
C ASP A 273 -2.64 16.74 39.00
N THR A 274 -3.33 17.85 38.73
CA THR A 274 -2.82 18.93 37.89
C THR A 274 -2.46 20.16 38.67
N GLU A 275 -2.66 20.14 40.00
CA GLU A 275 -2.34 21.26 40.87
C GLU A 275 -0.86 21.23 41.25
N LEU A 276 -0.13 22.21 40.77
CA LEU A 276 1.21 22.50 41.29
C LEU A 276 1.09 23.08 42.69
N SER A 277 2.03 22.75 43.58
CA SER A 277 2.13 23.47 44.83
C SER A 277 2.36 24.97 44.55
N VAL A 278 1.99 25.83 45.52
CA VAL A 278 2.18 27.29 45.38
C VAL A 278 3.65 27.64 45.07
N ASP A 279 4.57 26.89 45.61
CA ASP A 279 6.01 27.10 45.44
C ASP A 279 6.45 26.66 44.00
N GLU A 280 5.99 25.53 43.52
CA GLU A 280 6.27 25.07 42.13
C GLU A 280 5.66 26.01 41.10
N GLU A 281 4.43 26.47 41.32
CA GLU A 281 3.76 27.45 40.46
C GLU A 281 4.55 28.76 40.43
N TYR A 282 5.06 29.20 41.60
CA TYR A 282 5.86 30.42 41.71
C TYR A 282 7.22 30.26 41.01
N GLU A 283 7.94 29.16 41.20
CA GLU A 283 9.19 28.89 40.48
C GLU A 283 9.00 28.93 38.95
N SER A 284 7.89 28.34 38.48
CA SER A 284 7.53 28.35 37.08
C SER A 284 7.25 29.78 36.58
N LEU A 285 6.50 30.55 37.37
CA LEU A 285 6.20 31.95 37.08
C LEU A 285 7.48 32.80 37.06
N GLU A 286 8.36 32.65 38.05
CA GLU A 286 9.62 33.38 38.15
C GLU A 286 10.46 33.20 36.88
N LYS A 287 10.66 31.94 36.44
CA LYS A 287 11.41 31.63 35.22
C LYS A 287 10.81 32.28 33.95
N GLN A 288 9.49 32.39 33.85
CA GLN A 288 8.81 33.05 32.75
C GLN A 288 8.80 34.56 32.89
N GLY A 289 8.62 35.05 34.12
CA GLY A 289 8.64 36.46 34.51
C GLY A 289 9.98 37.11 34.21
N GLU A 290 11.08 36.48 34.60
CA GLU A 290 12.44 36.96 34.33
C GLU A 290 12.70 37.13 32.82
N LYS A 291 12.29 36.14 32.02
CA LYS A 291 12.40 36.23 30.55
C LYS A 291 11.56 37.38 29.99
N ALA A 292 10.35 37.54 30.50
CA ALA A 292 9.47 38.63 30.07
C ALA A 292 10.02 40.01 30.49
N TRP A 293 10.46 40.13 31.76
CA TRP A 293 11.06 41.34 32.31
C TRP A 293 12.28 41.78 31.51
N THR A 294 13.25 40.90 31.30
CA THR A 294 14.45 41.13 30.47
C THR A 294 14.11 41.54 29.04
N ARG A 295 13.10 40.93 28.49
CA ARG A 295 12.65 41.23 27.09
C ARG A 295 12.00 42.61 27.00
N TYR A 296 11.13 42.97 27.96
CA TYR A 296 10.39 44.21 27.93
C TYR A 296 11.21 45.40 28.45
N SER A 297 12.15 45.22 29.39
CA SER A 297 13.05 46.29 29.89
C SER A 297 13.89 46.94 28.78
N ARG A 298 14.14 46.23 27.68
CA ARG A 298 14.85 46.78 26.52
C ARG A 298 14.05 47.86 25.75
N LYS A 299 12.72 47.88 25.87
CA LYS A 299 11.83 48.77 25.08
C LYS A 299 10.87 49.59 25.94
N SER A 300 10.73 49.30 27.19
CA SER A 300 9.77 49.91 28.10
C SER A 300 10.44 50.16 29.46
N LYS A 301 10.02 51.19 30.16
CA LYS A 301 10.55 51.54 31.48
C LYS A 301 9.40 51.74 32.48
N ASN A 302 9.69 51.59 33.75
CA ASN A 302 8.80 51.84 34.88
C ASN A 302 7.39 51.21 34.70
N ARG A 303 6.34 51.99 34.83
CA ARG A 303 4.94 51.52 34.79
C ARG A 303 4.57 50.72 33.55
N ASP A 304 5.12 51.09 32.40
CA ASP A 304 4.86 50.38 31.12
C ASP A 304 5.51 48.98 31.12
N LEU A 305 6.71 48.84 31.64
CA LEU A 305 7.39 47.55 31.83
C LEU A 305 6.59 46.61 32.72
N ILE A 306 6.17 47.11 33.88
CA ILE A 306 5.38 46.38 34.87
C ILE A 306 4.08 45.90 34.25
N GLN A 307 3.35 46.79 33.55
CA GLN A 307 2.06 46.46 32.96
C GLN A 307 2.19 45.39 31.87
N LYS A 308 3.21 45.47 31.03
CA LYS A 308 3.47 44.47 29.98
C LYS A 308 3.86 43.12 30.54
N THR A 309 4.66 43.10 31.59
CA THR A 309 5.05 41.85 32.29
C THR A 309 3.85 41.20 32.97
N LYS A 310 3.03 41.98 33.70
CA LYS A 310 1.78 41.49 34.29
C LYS A 310 0.84 40.91 33.21
N ALA A 311 0.59 41.64 32.14
CA ALA A 311 -0.28 41.19 31.06
C ALA A 311 0.20 39.87 30.40
N PHE A 312 1.52 39.74 30.24
CA PHE A 312 2.13 38.52 29.74
C PHE A 312 1.91 37.34 30.68
N LEU A 313 2.21 37.49 31.97
CA LEU A 313 2.03 36.44 32.99
C LEU A 313 0.55 36.04 33.14
N TYR A 314 -0.36 37.03 33.12
CA TYR A 314 -1.81 36.75 33.04
C TYR A 314 -2.22 35.96 31.84
N SER A 315 -1.68 36.31 30.68
CA SER A 315 -1.98 35.54 29.43
C SER A 315 -1.48 34.11 29.44
N LYS A 316 -0.47 33.85 30.29
CA LYS A 316 0.07 32.52 30.60
C LYS A 316 -0.74 31.75 31.63
N GLY A 317 -1.70 32.40 32.29
CA GLY A 317 -2.62 31.78 33.22
C GLY A 317 -2.12 31.66 34.65
N TYR A 318 -1.08 32.40 35.02
CA TYR A 318 -0.61 32.44 36.42
C TYR A 318 -1.60 33.17 37.33
N PRO A 319 -1.71 32.75 38.62
CA PRO A 319 -2.53 33.42 39.62
C PRO A 319 -2.12 34.86 39.84
N LYS A 320 -3.12 35.73 40.10
CA LYS A 320 -2.89 37.17 40.30
C LYS A 320 -1.95 37.42 41.48
N GLU A 321 -2.17 36.72 42.57
CA GLU A 321 -1.42 36.84 43.82
C GLU A 321 0.08 36.58 43.58
N LEU A 322 0.41 35.54 42.81
CA LEU A 322 1.78 35.19 42.47
C LEU A 322 2.42 36.21 41.51
N ILE A 323 1.64 36.75 40.59
CA ILE A 323 2.11 37.81 39.67
C ILE A 323 2.44 39.07 40.44
N GLU A 324 1.56 39.48 41.39
CA GLU A 324 1.81 40.67 42.22
C GLU A 324 3.06 40.48 43.10
N ARG A 325 3.23 39.32 43.73
CA ARG A 325 4.44 38.97 44.48
C ARG A 325 5.71 39.14 43.64
N PHE A 326 5.77 38.56 42.47
CA PHE A 326 6.92 38.67 41.55
C PHE A 326 7.21 40.13 41.16
N ILE A 327 6.20 40.93 40.89
CA ILE A 327 6.37 42.32 40.51
C ILE A 327 6.90 43.15 41.69
N THR A 328 6.39 42.92 42.91
CA THR A 328 6.88 43.61 44.12
C THR A 328 8.36 43.31 44.37
N GLU A 329 8.77 42.04 44.26
CA GLU A 329 10.18 41.64 44.35
C GLU A 329 11.05 42.35 43.30
N LYS A 330 10.54 42.53 42.06
CA LYS A 330 11.26 43.26 41.00
C LYS A 330 11.29 44.78 41.16
N GLU A 331 10.30 45.35 41.82
CA GLU A 331 10.28 46.78 42.16
C GLU A 331 11.28 47.11 43.29
N GLU A 332 11.48 46.18 44.22
CA GLU A 332 12.47 46.29 45.30
C GLU A 332 13.91 46.20 44.76
N ASP A 333 14.15 45.48 43.67
CA ASP A 333 15.45 45.30 43.03
C ASP A 333 15.83 46.47 42.09
N MET A 334 14.93 47.42 41.84
CA MET A 334 15.18 48.55 40.91
C MET A 334 15.69 49.78 41.60
#